data_88514ab8bddb93ea7d446c0c01053502
#
_entry.id   88514ab8bddb93ea7d446c0c01053502
#
_cell.length_a   1.000
_cell.length_b   1.000
_cell.length_c   1.000
_cell.angle_alpha   90.00
_cell.angle_beta   90.00
_cell.angle_gamma   90.00
#
_symmetry.space_group_name_H-M   'P 1'
#
loop_
_entity.id
_entity.type
_entity.pdbx_description
1 polymer ?
#
loop_
_entity_poly.entity_id
_entity_poly.type
_entity_poly.pdbx_seq_one_letter_code
_entity_poly.pdbx_strand_id
1 'polypeptide(L)'
;MKPSKFLHRSAWGLVASCLTLALALPLPARSAEPQPPRSAEPMRLTVLSYNIHHAEGVDGKLDLDRIAKIIRDTKPDIVGLQEVDARVARSKSVDQPNELARLTGLPHVVFGKNIDLQGGGYGCVILSRFPITTHENVPLPNVDQGEQRGVIRAELRIPGMDQPLIVLATHLDHRPDDRERVASAKAINGLVERTPDRPALLIGDMNAVIASPTLKLLDAQWQRTNTLQLPTIPVSKPERQIDFVLVRPALSDQSQPRRWKLIDTQVLDEPVASDHLPIVAVVELLP
;
A
#
# COMPACT_ATOMS: atom_id res chain seq x y z
N MET A 1 8.66 9.61 104.75
CA MET A 1 8.26 8.44 105.57
C MET A 1 8.38 7.19 104.65
N LYS A 2 9.26 6.31 105.06
CA LYS A 2 9.35 4.90 104.62
C LYS A 2 8.24 4.10 105.27
N PRO A 3 8.00 2.80 104.97
CA PRO A 3 8.50 1.81 103.97
C PRO A 3 7.35 1.03 103.27
N SER A 4 7.54 0.05 102.42
CA SER A 4 7.87 -1.32 102.77
C SER A 4 7.93 -2.25 101.53
N LYS A 5 8.81 -3.19 101.62
CA LYS A 5 9.09 -4.31 100.70
C LYS A 5 7.95 -5.32 100.63
N PHE A 6 7.81 -6.01 99.52
CA PHE A 6 7.66 -7.50 99.54
C PHE A 6 8.11 -8.15 98.21
N LEU A 7 9.02 -9.10 98.38
CA LEU A 7 9.46 -10.09 97.35
C LEU A 7 8.33 -11.11 97.04
N HIS A 8 8.25 -11.60 95.81
CA HIS A 8 8.05 -13.00 95.60
C HIS A 8 8.56 -13.48 94.23
N ARG A 9 9.33 -14.43 94.26
CA ARG A 9 9.96 -15.57 93.56
C ARG A 9 9.30 -15.93 92.23
N SER A 10 10.14 -16.01 91.21
CA SER A 10 10.47 -17.11 90.23
C SER A 10 9.41 -18.16 89.87
N ALA A 11 9.15 -18.31 88.56
CA ALA A 11 9.01 -19.58 87.93
C ALA A 11 9.45 -19.48 86.40
N TRP A 12 10.50 -20.21 86.13
CA TRP A 12 11.00 -20.37 84.75
C TRP A 12 10.10 -21.42 84.02
N GLY A 13 9.46 -21.01 82.96
CA GLY A 13 8.79 -21.91 82.05
C GLY A 13 9.51 -21.88 80.71
N LEU A 14 10.29 -22.92 80.39
CA LEU A 14 10.85 -23.14 79.06
C LEU A 14 9.75 -23.51 78.12
N VAL A 15 9.43 -22.64 77.16
CA VAL A 15 8.60 -22.98 76.00
C VAL A 15 9.53 -23.35 74.86
N ALA A 16 9.59 -24.64 74.57
CA ALA A 16 10.25 -25.17 73.36
C ALA A 16 9.43 -24.83 72.14
N SER A 17 9.86 -23.87 71.32
CA SER A 17 9.28 -23.59 70.01
C SER A 17 9.78 -24.64 69.01
N CYS A 18 8.91 -25.60 68.64
CA CYS A 18 9.11 -26.46 67.50
C CYS A 18 8.92 -25.61 66.21
N LEU A 19 10.03 -25.27 65.56
CA LEU A 19 10.00 -24.71 64.19
C LEU A 19 9.74 -25.83 63.22
N THR A 20 8.49 -25.97 62.74
CA THR A 20 8.16 -26.86 61.61
C THR A 20 8.58 -26.17 60.29
N LEU A 21 9.69 -26.61 59.73
CA LEU A 21 10.17 -26.22 58.41
C LEU A 21 9.25 -26.89 57.36
N ALA A 22 8.29 -26.14 56.86
CA ALA A 22 7.46 -26.59 55.73
C ALA A 22 8.32 -26.53 54.44
N LEU A 23 8.77 -27.66 53.95
CA LEU A 23 9.35 -27.75 52.59
C LEU A 23 8.21 -27.49 51.56
N ALA A 24 8.22 -26.32 50.98
CA ALA A 24 7.40 -26.03 49.81
C ALA A 24 7.99 -26.74 48.58
N LEU A 25 7.39 -27.81 48.16
CA LEU A 25 7.72 -28.43 46.87
C LEU A 25 7.29 -27.50 45.75
N PRO A 26 8.15 -27.23 44.73
CA PRO A 26 7.75 -26.46 43.58
C PRO A 26 6.63 -27.18 42.82
N LEU A 27 5.50 -26.49 42.61
CA LEU A 27 4.44 -26.94 41.73
C LEU A 27 5.00 -27.10 40.34
N PRO A 28 4.68 -28.20 39.61
CA PRO A 28 5.12 -28.34 38.23
C PRO A 28 4.61 -27.17 37.41
N ALA A 29 5.52 -26.55 36.68
CA ALA A 29 5.16 -25.50 35.71
C ALA A 29 4.15 -26.06 34.73
N ARG A 30 2.94 -25.52 34.75
CA ARG A 30 1.89 -25.89 33.80
C ARG A 30 2.41 -25.47 32.42
N SER A 31 2.78 -26.44 31.60
CA SER A 31 3.10 -26.17 30.20
C SER A 31 1.94 -25.38 29.59
N ALA A 32 2.27 -24.17 29.09
CA ALA A 32 1.29 -23.37 28.36
C ALA A 32 0.80 -24.22 27.18
N GLU A 33 -0.48 -24.55 27.15
CA GLU A 33 -1.08 -25.13 25.95
C GLU A 33 -0.78 -24.20 24.78
N PRO A 34 -0.36 -24.76 23.61
CA PRO A 34 -0.17 -23.94 22.42
C PRO A 34 -1.49 -23.25 22.12
N GLN A 35 -1.49 -21.91 22.21
CA GLN A 35 -2.66 -21.14 21.79
C GLN A 35 -2.91 -21.47 20.32
N PRO A 36 -4.16 -21.74 19.92
CA PRO A 36 -4.48 -21.92 18.51
C PRO A 36 -3.97 -20.71 17.75
N PRO A 37 -3.43 -20.88 16.52
CA PRO A 37 -2.97 -19.77 15.72
C PRO A 37 -4.10 -18.73 15.66
N ARG A 38 -3.81 -17.49 16.07
CA ARG A 38 -4.76 -16.38 15.92
C ARG A 38 -5.15 -16.36 14.46
N SER A 39 -6.43 -16.57 14.16
CA SER A 39 -6.95 -16.31 12.84
C SER A 39 -6.57 -14.87 12.52
N ALA A 40 -5.71 -14.67 11.52
CA ALA A 40 -5.31 -13.33 11.12
C ALA A 40 -6.59 -12.59 10.71
N GLU A 41 -6.83 -11.41 11.30
CA GLU A 41 -7.97 -10.59 10.91
C GLU A 41 -7.76 -10.07 9.48
N PRO A 42 -8.84 -9.89 8.70
CA PRO A 42 -8.74 -9.31 7.37
C PRO A 42 -8.03 -7.95 7.42
N MET A 43 -7.05 -7.76 6.54
CA MET A 43 -6.35 -6.48 6.42
C MET A 43 -7.08 -5.57 5.44
N ARG A 44 -7.68 -4.49 5.96
CA ARG A 44 -8.35 -3.48 5.14
C ARG A 44 -7.35 -2.44 4.65
N LEU A 45 -7.38 -2.15 3.35
CA LEU A 45 -6.51 -1.20 2.68
C LEU A 45 -7.34 -0.21 1.85
N THR A 46 -6.99 1.07 1.96
CA THR A 46 -7.47 2.13 1.07
C THR A 46 -6.36 2.44 0.07
N VAL A 47 -6.66 2.30 -1.21
CA VAL A 47 -5.70 2.45 -2.32
C VAL A 47 -6.18 3.54 -3.27
N LEU A 48 -5.32 4.50 -3.56
CA LEU A 48 -5.58 5.60 -4.50
C LEU A 48 -4.72 5.45 -5.76
N SER A 49 -5.34 5.58 -6.95
CA SER A 49 -4.65 5.84 -8.22
C SER A 49 -4.99 7.22 -8.73
N TYR A 50 -3.97 7.98 -9.12
CA TYR A 50 -4.19 9.34 -9.65
C TYR A 50 -3.11 9.75 -10.65
N ASN A 51 -3.50 9.98 -11.89
CA ASN A 51 -2.68 10.72 -12.84
C ASN A 51 -2.78 12.21 -12.48
N ILE A 52 -1.68 12.82 -12.03
CA ILE A 52 -1.67 14.17 -11.47
C ILE A 52 -1.31 15.26 -12.49
N HIS A 53 -1.08 14.89 -13.75
CA HIS A 53 -0.66 15.84 -14.79
C HIS A 53 0.42 16.82 -14.28
N HIS A 54 1.51 16.29 -13.72
CA HIS A 54 2.61 17.03 -13.07
C HIS A 54 2.17 18.16 -12.14
N ALA A 55 1.00 18.01 -11.52
CA ALA A 55 0.30 19.00 -10.66
C ALA A 55 -0.17 20.26 -11.37
N GLU A 56 -0.25 20.27 -12.70
CA GLU A 56 -0.92 21.32 -13.45
C GLU A 56 -2.40 20.97 -13.63
N GLY A 57 -3.26 21.78 -13.04
CA GLY A 57 -4.70 21.62 -13.17
C GLY A 57 -5.23 22.10 -14.52
N VAL A 58 -6.48 21.78 -14.83
CA VAL A 58 -7.17 22.27 -16.05
C VAL A 58 -7.36 23.80 -16.04
N ASP A 59 -7.10 24.46 -14.92
CA ASP A 59 -7.02 25.91 -14.78
C ASP A 59 -5.63 26.48 -15.14
N GLY A 60 -4.70 25.65 -15.61
CA GLY A 60 -3.33 26.00 -15.98
C GLY A 60 -2.43 26.38 -14.80
N LYS A 61 -2.81 26.03 -13.56
CA LYS A 61 -2.02 26.34 -12.38
C LYS A 61 -1.30 25.10 -11.86
N LEU A 62 0.00 25.23 -11.64
CA LEU A 62 0.79 24.26 -10.89
C LEU A 62 0.47 24.38 -9.39
N ASP A 63 -0.17 23.37 -8.81
CA ASP A 63 -0.61 23.37 -7.42
C ASP A 63 -0.46 21.99 -6.78
N LEU A 64 0.73 21.72 -6.25
CA LEU A 64 1.05 20.46 -5.60
C LEU A 64 0.33 20.31 -4.25
N ASP A 65 0.04 21.41 -3.54
CA ASP A 65 -0.73 21.39 -2.29
C ASP A 65 -2.17 20.91 -2.53
N ARG A 66 -2.77 21.27 -3.67
CA ARG A 66 -4.09 20.80 -4.10
C ARG A 66 -4.08 19.27 -4.30
N ILE A 67 -3.09 18.74 -4.99
CA ILE A 67 -2.91 17.28 -5.14
C ILE A 67 -2.74 16.62 -3.76
N ALA A 68 -1.86 17.17 -2.93
CA ALA A 68 -1.62 16.64 -1.59
C ALA A 68 -2.89 16.67 -0.70
N LYS A 69 -3.72 17.71 -0.83
CA LYS A 69 -5.00 17.82 -0.11
C LYS A 69 -5.94 16.68 -0.50
N ILE A 70 -6.11 16.41 -1.80
CA ILE A 70 -6.94 15.32 -2.30
C ILE A 70 -6.47 13.99 -1.71
N ILE A 71 -5.16 13.73 -1.73
CA ILE A 71 -4.58 12.52 -1.14
C ILE A 71 -4.89 12.45 0.36
N ARG A 72 -4.66 13.50 1.13
CA ARG A 72 -4.93 13.51 2.58
C ARG A 72 -6.39 13.26 2.91
N ASP A 73 -7.30 13.87 2.16
CA ASP A 73 -8.75 13.77 2.43
C ASP A 73 -9.26 12.32 2.26
N THR A 74 -8.65 11.55 1.36
CA THR A 74 -8.98 10.13 1.16
C THR A 74 -8.36 9.19 2.20
N LYS A 75 -7.36 9.65 2.97
CA LYS A 75 -6.63 8.87 3.97
C LYS A 75 -6.15 7.50 3.44
N PRO A 76 -5.46 7.47 2.31
CA PRO A 76 -5.06 6.21 1.69
C PRO A 76 -3.92 5.55 2.46
N ASP A 77 -3.84 4.22 2.36
CA ASP A 77 -2.72 3.43 2.85
C ASP A 77 -1.59 3.36 1.82
N ILE A 78 -1.99 3.33 0.55
CA ILE A 78 -1.11 3.17 -0.61
C ILE A 78 -1.62 4.09 -1.72
N VAL A 79 -0.70 4.80 -2.37
CA VAL A 79 -0.99 5.70 -3.49
C VAL A 79 -0.09 5.36 -4.66
N GLY A 80 -0.68 5.23 -5.85
CA GLY A 80 0.04 5.20 -7.12
C GLY A 80 -0.24 6.48 -7.90
N LEU A 81 0.81 7.25 -8.20
CA LEU A 81 0.69 8.48 -8.97
C LEU A 81 1.36 8.32 -10.32
N GLN A 82 0.76 8.91 -11.35
CA GLN A 82 1.29 8.95 -12.69
C GLN A 82 1.55 10.42 -13.08
N GLU A 83 2.42 10.62 -14.06
CA GLU A 83 2.83 11.93 -14.55
C GLU A 83 3.50 12.81 -13.49
N VAL A 84 4.41 12.22 -12.72
CA VAL A 84 5.10 12.94 -11.65
C VAL A 84 6.45 13.45 -12.13
N ASP A 85 6.70 14.74 -11.91
CA ASP A 85 7.96 15.40 -12.19
C ASP A 85 8.89 15.39 -10.96
N ALA A 86 10.13 14.97 -11.17
CA ALA A 86 11.20 15.11 -10.18
C ALA A 86 12.23 16.12 -10.70
N ARG A 87 12.16 17.34 -10.21
CA ARG A 87 13.06 18.46 -10.57
C ARG A 87 13.00 18.89 -12.04
N VAL A 88 11.88 18.69 -12.70
CA VAL A 88 11.64 19.11 -14.08
C VAL A 88 11.37 20.62 -14.14
N ALA A 89 11.93 21.31 -15.16
CA ALA A 89 11.84 22.78 -15.23
C ALA A 89 10.40 23.27 -15.36
N ARG A 90 9.51 22.59 -16.12
CA ARG A 90 8.09 22.98 -16.27
C ARG A 90 7.36 23.02 -14.93
N SER A 91 7.72 22.18 -13.98
CA SER A 91 7.16 22.12 -12.62
C SER A 91 8.03 22.86 -11.60
N LYS A 92 8.75 23.95 -12.05
CA LYS A 92 9.60 24.81 -11.22
C LYS A 92 10.73 24.06 -10.49
N SER A 93 11.21 22.97 -11.08
CA SER A 93 12.27 22.11 -10.53
C SER A 93 11.98 21.55 -9.13
N VAL A 94 10.69 21.44 -8.75
CA VAL A 94 10.27 20.83 -7.49
C VAL A 94 10.53 19.32 -7.56
N ASP A 95 10.97 18.73 -6.47
CA ASP A 95 11.04 17.30 -6.27
C ASP A 95 9.65 16.80 -5.81
N GLN A 96 8.71 16.69 -6.77
CA GLN A 96 7.31 16.36 -6.45
C GLN A 96 7.16 15.06 -5.67
N PRO A 97 7.90 13.96 -5.94
CA PRO A 97 7.81 12.74 -5.16
C PRO A 97 8.05 12.96 -3.67
N ASN A 98 9.17 13.59 -3.30
CA ASN A 98 9.51 13.83 -1.91
C ASN A 98 8.61 14.88 -1.26
N GLU A 99 8.24 15.91 -1.99
CA GLU A 99 7.34 16.95 -1.48
C GLU A 99 5.93 16.41 -1.23
N LEU A 100 5.39 15.56 -2.11
CA LEU A 100 4.12 14.88 -1.88
C LEU A 100 4.18 13.95 -0.67
N ALA A 101 5.27 13.20 -0.48
CA ALA A 101 5.44 12.37 0.72
C ALA A 101 5.37 13.24 2.00
N ARG A 102 6.07 14.37 2.01
CA ARG A 102 6.07 15.34 3.12
C ARG A 102 4.67 15.95 3.36
N LEU A 103 4.03 16.43 2.31
CA LEU A 103 2.72 17.10 2.38
C LEU A 103 1.58 16.15 2.77
N THR A 104 1.66 14.89 2.36
CA THR A 104 0.60 13.90 2.64
C THR A 104 0.80 13.17 3.97
N GLY A 105 2.02 13.19 4.53
CA GLY A 105 2.37 12.41 5.71
C GLY A 105 2.54 10.91 5.43
N LEU A 106 2.68 10.51 4.17
CA LEU A 106 2.99 9.14 3.74
C LEU A 106 4.51 9.00 3.63
N PRO A 107 5.19 8.40 4.64
CA PRO A 107 6.64 8.56 4.79
C PRO A 107 7.47 7.72 3.82
N HIS A 108 6.87 6.71 3.20
CA HIS A 108 7.59 5.82 2.30
C HIS A 108 7.26 6.16 0.85
N VAL A 109 8.29 6.57 0.10
CA VAL A 109 8.17 7.02 -1.29
C VAL A 109 9.13 6.27 -2.19
N VAL A 110 8.65 5.88 -3.37
CA VAL A 110 9.48 5.39 -4.48
C VAL A 110 9.12 6.16 -5.73
N PHE A 111 10.12 6.71 -6.40
CA PHE A 111 9.98 7.32 -7.72
C PHE A 111 10.58 6.41 -8.79
N GLY A 112 9.78 6.01 -9.76
CA GLY A 112 10.18 5.28 -10.96
C GLY A 112 10.36 6.23 -12.12
N LYS A 113 11.61 6.71 -12.33
CA LYS A 113 11.92 7.55 -13.48
C LYS A 113 11.86 6.73 -14.76
N ASN A 114 11.04 7.15 -15.72
CA ASN A 114 10.91 6.54 -17.02
C ASN A 114 11.71 7.28 -18.10
N ILE A 115 11.73 8.61 -18.06
CA ILE A 115 12.48 9.44 -18.99
C ILE A 115 13.18 10.61 -18.29
N ASP A 116 14.21 11.15 -18.94
CA ASP A 116 14.76 12.45 -18.61
C ASP A 116 13.95 13.53 -19.33
N LEU A 117 13.57 14.58 -18.60
CA LEU A 117 12.74 15.65 -19.11
C LEU A 117 13.22 17.00 -18.55
N GLN A 118 13.59 17.93 -19.41
CA GLN A 118 13.91 19.34 -19.03
C GLN A 118 14.84 19.46 -17.80
N GLY A 119 15.87 18.64 -17.72
CA GLY A 119 16.86 18.64 -16.64
C GLY A 119 16.47 17.85 -15.38
N GLY A 120 15.31 17.26 -15.34
CA GLY A 120 14.81 16.39 -14.28
C GLY A 120 14.39 15.03 -14.78
N GLY A 121 13.61 14.31 -14.01
CA GLY A 121 13.02 13.02 -14.34
C GLY A 121 11.49 13.05 -14.32
N TYR A 122 10.88 12.26 -15.18
CA TYR A 122 9.42 12.09 -15.26
C TYR A 122 9.06 10.62 -15.16
N GLY A 123 7.96 10.31 -14.43
CA GLY A 123 7.56 8.93 -14.24
C GLY A 123 6.39 8.73 -13.29
N CYS A 124 6.42 7.59 -12.58
CA CYS A 124 5.41 7.21 -11.60
C CYS A 124 5.94 7.26 -10.17
N VAL A 125 5.01 7.30 -9.20
CA VAL A 125 5.35 7.28 -7.77
C VAL A 125 4.48 6.27 -7.04
N ILE A 126 5.06 5.58 -6.06
CA ILE A 126 4.32 4.91 -4.99
C ILE A 126 4.58 5.68 -3.70
N LEU A 127 3.48 6.11 -3.02
CA LEU A 127 3.53 6.55 -1.63
C LEU A 127 2.86 5.49 -0.76
N SER A 128 3.39 5.27 0.43
CA SER A 128 2.85 4.28 1.36
C SER A 128 3.00 4.71 2.82
N ARG A 129 2.00 4.38 3.65
CA ARG A 129 2.17 4.43 5.10
C ARG A 129 2.98 3.25 5.64
N PHE A 130 3.11 2.17 4.86
CA PHE A 130 3.86 0.98 5.23
C PHE A 130 5.29 1.00 4.70
N PRO A 131 6.25 0.43 5.42
CA PRO A 131 7.63 0.35 4.95
C PRO A 131 7.74 -0.37 3.60
N ILE A 132 8.46 0.25 2.67
CA ILE A 132 8.86 -0.35 1.40
C ILE A 132 10.22 -1.02 1.63
N THR A 133 10.28 -2.35 1.54
CA THR A 133 11.49 -3.12 1.85
C THR A 133 12.41 -3.30 0.66
N THR A 134 11.82 -3.45 -0.52
CA THR A 134 12.54 -3.52 -1.80
C THR A 134 11.73 -2.85 -2.89
N HIS A 135 12.39 -2.32 -3.89
CA HIS A 135 11.74 -1.80 -5.08
C HIS A 135 12.66 -1.83 -6.30
N GLU A 136 12.05 -1.85 -7.45
CA GLU A 136 12.70 -1.67 -8.76
C GLU A 136 11.77 -0.89 -9.69
N ASN A 137 12.32 -0.14 -10.63
CA ASN A 137 11.57 0.41 -11.76
C ASN A 137 11.96 -0.36 -13.02
N VAL A 138 11.05 -1.16 -13.54
CA VAL A 138 11.27 -2.04 -14.67
C VAL A 138 10.82 -1.33 -15.95
N PRO A 139 11.74 -1.08 -16.92
CA PRO A 139 11.33 -0.57 -18.23
C PRO A 139 10.35 -1.51 -18.90
N LEU A 140 9.24 -0.98 -19.38
CA LEU A 140 8.28 -1.73 -20.19
C LEU A 140 8.72 -1.78 -21.66
N PRO A 141 8.24 -2.77 -22.44
CA PRO A 141 8.52 -2.83 -23.85
C PRO A 141 8.18 -1.52 -24.57
N ASN A 142 9.10 -1.04 -25.39
CA ASN A 142 8.95 0.13 -26.25
C ASN A 142 9.06 -0.33 -27.71
N VAL A 143 7.96 -0.78 -28.29
CA VAL A 143 7.94 -1.46 -29.60
C VAL A 143 7.99 -0.49 -30.78
N ASP A 144 7.57 0.75 -30.58
CA ASP A 144 7.45 1.75 -31.66
C ASP A 144 8.27 3.02 -31.35
N GLN A 145 9.29 2.94 -30.52
CA GLN A 145 10.17 4.05 -30.15
C GLN A 145 9.41 5.28 -29.62
N GLY A 146 8.31 5.04 -28.89
CA GLY A 146 7.54 6.07 -28.20
C GLY A 146 8.23 6.53 -26.91
N GLU A 147 7.47 7.21 -26.07
CA GLU A 147 7.93 7.56 -24.73
C GLU A 147 8.17 6.28 -23.90
N GLN A 148 9.37 6.15 -23.34
CA GLN A 148 9.66 4.99 -22.49
C GLN A 148 8.73 4.94 -21.29
N ARG A 149 7.97 3.85 -21.18
CA ARG A 149 7.12 3.54 -20.05
C ARG A 149 7.83 2.59 -19.10
N GLY A 150 7.39 2.55 -17.86
CA GLY A 150 7.92 1.68 -16.83
C GLY A 150 6.86 1.27 -15.83
N VAL A 151 7.20 0.25 -15.05
CA VAL A 151 6.40 -0.17 -13.90
C VAL A 151 7.29 -0.23 -12.66
N ILE A 152 6.89 0.50 -11.62
CA ILE A 152 7.49 0.32 -10.31
C ILE A 152 6.96 -0.99 -9.75
N ARG A 153 7.86 -1.86 -9.27
CA ARG A 153 7.53 -3.02 -8.46
C ARG A 153 8.10 -2.79 -7.06
N ALA A 154 7.24 -2.70 -6.07
CA ALA A 154 7.63 -2.48 -4.68
C ALA A 154 7.10 -3.60 -3.79
N GLU A 155 7.84 -3.93 -2.74
CA GLU A 155 7.44 -4.86 -1.69
C GLU A 155 7.16 -4.10 -0.40
N LEU A 156 5.93 -4.17 0.09
CA LEU A 156 5.48 -3.47 1.28
C LEU A 156 5.31 -4.43 2.46
N ARG A 157 5.93 -4.10 3.58
CA ARG A 157 5.77 -4.85 4.82
C ARG A 157 4.51 -4.38 5.55
N ILE A 158 3.45 -5.17 5.46
CA ILE A 158 2.16 -4.88 6.10
C ILE A 158 2.09 -5.65 7.42
N PRO A 159 1.75 -5.00 8.55
CA PRO A 159 1.59 -5.67 9.84
C PRO A 159 0.58 -6.82 9.76
N GLY A 160 0.93 -7.96 10.35
CA GLY A 160 0.07 -9.16 10.34
C GLY A 160 0.14 -10.00 9.07
N MET A 161 0.96 -9.61 8.09
CA MET A 161 1.27 -10.43 6.91
C MET A 161 2.63 -11.11 7.05
N ASP A 162 2.70 -12.41 6.77
CA ASP A 162 3.96 -13.16 6.76
C ASP A 162 4.85 -12.81 5.57
N GLN A 163 4.20 -12.53 4.43
CA GLN A 163 4.86 -12.17 3.18
C GLN A 163 4.55 -10.71 2.81
N PRO A 164 5.52 -9.97 2.22
CA PRO A 164 5.26 -8.64 1.74
C PRO A 164 4.17 -8.59 0.67
N LEU A 165 3.37 -7.54 0.68
CA LEU A 165 2.45 -7.21 -0.41
C LEU A 165 3.25 -6.65 -1.59
N ILE A 166 3.01 -7.19 -2.78
CA ILE A 166 3.56 -6.62 -4.02
C ILE A 166 2.67 -5.46 -4.48
N VAL A 167 3.26 -4.32 -4.74
CA VAL A 167 2.56 -3.17 -5.32
C VAL A 167 3.25 -2.77 -6.61
N LEU A 168 2.48 -2.72 -7.68
CA LEU A 168 2.92 -2.22 -8.98
C LEU A 168 2.25 -0.89 -9.27
N ALA A 169 3.00 0.08 -9.80
CA ALA A 169 2.47 1.35 -10.28
C ALA A 169 3.01 1.64 -11.68
N THR A 170 2.12 1.98 -12.60
CA THR A 170 2.46 2.17 -14.02
C THR A 170 1.65 3.28 -14.67
N HIS A 171 2.13 3.76 -15.80
CA HIS A 171 1.43 4.58 -16.78
C HIS A 171 1.74 4.03 -18.16
N LEU A 172 0.76 3.44 -18.82
CA LEU A 172 0.94 2.79 -20.12
C LEU A 172 0.91 3.81 -21.27
N ASP A 173 1.29 3.36 -22.46
CA ASP A 173 1.33 4.20 -23.64
C ASP A 173 -0.05 4.76 -24.01
N HIS A 174 -0.11 6.05 -24.37
CA HIS A 174 -1.35 6.77 -24.65
C HIS A 174 -1.75 6.77 -26.13
N ARG A 175 -0.86 6.33 -27.01
CA ARG A 175 -1.11 6.37 -28.48
C ARG A 175 -2.28 5.48 -28.86
N PRO A 176 -2.96 5.76 -30.01
CA PRO A 176 -4.14 4.99 -30.43
C PRO A 176 -3.88 3.50 -30.64
N ASP A 177 -2.69 3.12 -31.14
CA ASP A 177 -2.31 1.72 -31.35
C ASP A 177 -2.11 1.01 -29.99
N ASP A 178 -2.69 -0.17 -29.82
CA ASP A 178 -2.69 -0.92 -28.56
C ASP A 178 -1.50 -1.88 -28.41
N ARG A 179 -0.65 -2.04 -29.46
CA ARG A 179 0.45 -3.02 -29.46
C ARG A 179 1.43 -2.86 -28.29
N GLU A 180 1.80 -1.63 -27.98
CA GLU A 180 2.72 -1.36 -26.88
C GLU A 180 2.08 -1.62 -25.51
N ARG A 181 0.83 -1.22 -25.32
CA ARG A 181 0.06 -1.54 -24.09
C ARG A 181 -0.12 -3.05 -23.91
N VAL A 182 -0.41 -3.77 -25.00
CA VAL A 182 -0.50 -5.24 -24.98
C VAL A 182 0.84 -5.89 -24.59
N ALA A 183 1.96 -5.41 -25.14
CA ALA A 183 3.29 -5.88 -24.77
C ALA A 183 3.60 -5.57 -23.30
N SER A 184 3.23 -4.37 -22.85
CA SER A 184 3.38 -3.94 -21.44
C SER A 184 2.55 -4.79 -20.49
N ALA A 185 1.29 -5.09 -20.82
CA ALA A 185 0.43 -5.96 -20.01
C ALA A 185 1.02 -7.37 -19.84
N LYS A 186 1.59 -7.94 -20.92
CA LYS A 186 2.30 -9.22 -20.85
C LYS A 186 3.52 -9.15 -19.93
N ALA A 187 4.31 -8.07 -20.03
CA ALA A 187 5.49 -7.89 -19.18
C ALA A 187 5.09 -7.74 -17.69
N ILE A 188 4.03 -6.97 -17.39
CA ILE A 188 3.49 -6.80 -16.03
C ILE A 188 3.02 -8.14 -15.46
N ASN A 189 2.28 -8.94 -16.23
CA ASN A 189 1.87 -10.28 -15.82
C ASN A 189 3.08 -11.17 -15.49
N GLY A 190 4.12 -11.16 -16.34
CA GLY A 190 5.35 -11.90 -16.09
C GLY A 190 6.12 -11.47 -14.84
N LEU A 191 5.99 -10.21 -14.39
CA LEU A 191 6.62 -9.77 -13.14
C LEU A 191 6.01 -10.42 -11.90
N VAL A 192 4.70 -10.58 -11.87
CA VAL A 192 4.02 -11.18 -10.70
C VAL A 192 4.06 -12.70 -10.72
N GLU A 193 4.25 -13.31 -11.88
CA GLU A 193 4.50 -14.76 -12.01
C GLU A 193 5.80 -15.21 -11.31
N ARG A 194 6.75 -14.30 -11.10
CA ARG A 194 7.98 -14.60 -10.32
C ARG A 194 7.71 -14.84 -8.83
N THR A 195 6.59 -14.38 -8.32
CA THR A 195 6.17 -14.49 -6.91
C THR A 195 4.69 -14.87 -6.84
N PRO A 196 4.32 -16.09 -7.31
CA PRO A 196 2.92 -16.50 -7.42
C PRO A 196 2.23 -16.63 -6.07
N ASP A 197 2.99 -16.88 -5.02
CA ASP A 197 2.57 -17.05 -3.63
C ASP A 197 2.28 -15.71 -2.90
N ARG A 198 2.49 -14.58 -3.57
CA ARG A 198 2.28 -13.26 -2.97
C ARG A 198 1.06 -12.54 -3.53
N PRO A 199 0.22 -11.93 -2.68
CA PRO A 199 -0.83 -11.05 -3.13
C PRO A 199 -0.23 -9.78 -3.75
N ALA A 200 -0.90 -9.24 -4.78
CA ALA A 200 -0.41 -8.05 -5.46
C ALA A 200 -1.51 -7.03 -5.73
N LEU A 201 -1.10 -5.76 -5.81
CA LEU A 201 -1.87 -4.61 -6.31
C LEU A 201 -1.21 -4.10 -7.59
N LEU A 202 -2.01 -3.75 -8.59
CA LEU A 202 -1.58 -2.98 -9.75
C LEU A 202 -2.40 -1.70 -9.83
N ILE A 203 -1.71 -0.58 -9.82
CA ILE A 203 -2.29 0.76 -9.75
C ILE A 203 -1.80 1.55 -10.97
N GLY A 204 -2.70 2.23 -11.67
CA GLY A 204 -2.21 3.09 -12.74
C GLY A 204 -3.22 3.54 -13.78
N ASP A 205 -2.72 4.44 -14.61
CA ASP A 205 -3.33 4.82 -15.88
C ASP A 205 -2.94 3.79 -16.94
N MET A 206 -3.88 2.97 -17.33
CA MET A 206 -3.68 1.92 -18.34
C MET A 206 -3.81 2.44 -19.76
N ASN A 207 -4.27 3.69 -19.94
CA ASN A 207 -4.60 4.26 -21.26
C ASN A 207 -5.44 3.31 -22.13
N ALA A 208 -6.23 2.47 -21.49
CA ALA A 208 -6.96 1.38 -22.10
C ALA A 208 -8.33 1.21 -21.43
N VAL A 209 -9.38 1.12 -22.23
CA VAL A 209 -10.74 0.88 -21.72
C VAL A 209 -10.98 -0.61 -21.42
N ILE A 210 -12.00 -0.90 -20.62
CA ILE A 210 -12.33 -2.26 -20.14
C ILE A 210 -12.39 -3.30 -21.27
N ALA A 211 -12.94 -2.93 -22.44
CA ALA A 211 -13.09 -3.86 -23.57
C ALA A 211 -11.81 -4.06 -24.40
N SER A 212 -10.73 -3.33 -24.11
CA SER A 212 -9.48 -3.37 -24.88
C SER A 212 -8.76 -4.71 -24.77
N PRO A 213 -7.90 -5.07 -25.74
CA PRO A 213 -7.01 -6.22 -25.66
C PRO A 213 -6.10 -6.16 -24.42
N THR A 214 -5.62 -4.97 -24.05
CA THR A 214 -4.76 -4.74 -22.88
C THR A 214 -5.45 -5.14 -21.58
N LEU A 215 -6.66 -4.65 -21.32
CA LEU A 215 -7.41 -4.98 -20.10
C LEU A 215 -7.80 -6.46 -20.06
N LYS A 216 -8.16 -7.06 -21.20
CA LYS A 216 -8.43 -8.50 -21.29
C LYS A 216 -7.22 -9.36 -20.90
N LEU A 217 -6.01 -8.94 -21.24
CA LEU A 217 -4.77 -9.62 -20.83
C LEU A 217 -4.51 -9.45 -19.34
N LEU A 218 -4.75 -8.28 -18.78
CA LEU A 218 -4.63 -8.05 -17.34
C LEU A 218 -5.69 -8.85 -16.58
N ASP A 219 -6.94 -8.83 -17.01
CA ASP A 219 -8.06 -9.56 -16.39
C ASP A 219 -7.82 -11.09 -16.31
N ALA A 220 -6.89 -11.64 -17.10
CA ALA A 220 -6.51 -13.06 -17.01
C ALA A 220 -5.80 -13.41 -15.69
N GLN A 221 -5.16 -12.44 -15.02
CA GLN A 221 -4.44 -12.63 -13.77
C GLN A 221 -4.86 -11.69 -12.64
N TRP A 222 -5.56 -10.61 -12.99
CA TRP A 222 -5.95 -9.55 -12.08
C TRP A 222 -7.46 -9.43 -12.01
N GLN A 223 -7.96 -9.04 -10.85
CA GLN A 223 -9.36 -8.69 -10.65
C GLN A 223 -9.46 -7.17 -10.50
N ARG A 224 -10.29 -6.54 -11.31
CA ARG A 224 -10.63 -5.12 -11.16
C ARG A 224 -11.43 -4.91 -9.88
N THR A 225 -11.16 -3.81 -9.17
CA THR A 225 -11.86 -3.48 -7.93
C THR A 225 -13.28 -2.97 -8.15
N ASN A 226 -13.61 -2.57 -9.38
CA ASN A 226 -14.95 -2.15 -9.81
C ASN A 226 -15.52 -3.11 -10.86
N THR A 227 -16.83 -3.37 -10.77
CA THR A 227 -17.58 -4.19 -11.74
C THR A 227 -18.25 -3.35 -12.81
N LEU A 228 -18.68 -2.14 -12.45
CA LEU A 228 -19.24 -1.15 -13.37
C LEU A 228 -18.14 -0.20 -13.82
N GLN A 229 -18.31 0.36 -15.02
CA GLN A 229 -17.41 1.39 -15.50
C GLN A 229 -17.51 2.64 -14.62
N LEU A 230 -16.36 3.15 -14.20
CA LEU A 230 -16.18 4.38 -13.40
C LEU A 230 -15.34 5.36 -14.21
N PRO A 231 -15.94 6.23 -15.04
CA PRO A 231 -15.20 7.12 -15.93
C PRO A 231 -14.25 8.05 -15.16
N THR A 232 -13.00 8.16 -15.65
CA THR A 232 -11.95 9.00 -15.07
C THR A 232 -11.51 10.13 -15.99
N ILE A 233 -11.87 10.06 -17.28
CA ILE A 233 -11.44 11.03 -18.31
C ILE A 233 -12.52 11.24 -19.38
N PRO A 234 -12.58 12.45 -20.03
CA PRO A 234 -11.96 13.71 -19.63
C PRO A 234 -12.64 14.27 -18.38
N VAL A 235 -11.89 15.01 -17.55
CA VAL A 235 -12.41 15.54 -16.27
C VAL A 235 -13.65 16.42 -16.45
N SER A 236 -13.75 17.17 -17.55
CA SER A 236 -14.89 18.05 -17.85
C SER A 236 -16.21 17.32 -18.14
N LYS A 237 -16.13 16.08 -18.63
CA LYS A 237 -17.27 15.20 -18.92
C LYS A 237 -16.78 13.75 -18.94
N PRO A 238 -16.68 13.09 -17.80
CA PRO A 238 -16.11 11.74 -17.73
C PRO A 238 -16.91 10.71 -18.52
N GLU A 239 -16.29 10.11 -19.53
CA GLU A 239 -16.91 9.16 -20.46
C GLU A 239 -16.17 7.82 -20.50
N ARG A 240 -14.85 7.81 -20.18
CA ARG A 240 -14.01 6.62 -20.27
C ARG A 240 -13.31 6.36 -18.94
N GLN A 241 -13.22 5.11 -18.55
CA GLN A 241 -12.33 4.67 -17.48
C GLN A 241 -11.05 4.14 -18.10
N ILE A 242 -9.92 4.74 -17.74
CA ILE A 242 -8.58 4.30 -18.12
C ILE A 242 -7.65 4.16 -16.91
N ASP A 243 -8.06 4.68 -15.75
CA ASP A 243 -7.36 4.55 -14.48
C ASP A 243 -7.96 3.40 -13.67
N PHE A 244 -7.10 2.56 -13.07
CA PHE A 244 -7.54 1.35 -12.39
C PHE A 244 -6.75 1.07 -11.12
N VAL A 245 -7.43 0.40 -10.19
CA VAL A 245 -6.84 -0.39 -9.12
C VAL A 245 -7.25 -1.84 -9.36
N LEU A 246 -6.25 -2.72 -9.46
CA LEU A 246 -6.43 -4.14 -9.73
C LEU A 246 -5.79 -4.94 -8.59
N VAL A 247 -6.39 -6.07 -8.22
CA VAL A 247 -5.88 -6.96 -7.20
C VAL A 247 -5.57 -8.33 -7.78
N ARG A 248 -4.53 -8.99 -7.27
CA ARG A 248 -4.19 -10.37 -7.61
C ARG A 248 -4.06 -11.20 -6.33
N PRO A 249 -4.78 -12.31 -6.20
CA PRO A 249 -4.63 -13.20 -5.04
C PRO A 249 -3.26 -13.89 -5.08
N ALA A 250 -2.77 -14.27 -3.90
CA ALA A 250 -1.63 -15.18 -3.83
C ALA A 250 -2.07 -16.58 -4.30
N LEU A 251 -1.32 -17.16 -5.21
CA LEU A 251 -1.49 -18.55 -5.60
C LEU A 251 -0.60 -19.39 -4.67
N SER A 252 -1.16 -19.97 -3.61
CA SER A 252 -0.42 -20.87 -2.72
C SER A 252 -0.75 -22.32 -3.04
N ASP A 253 0.24 -23.23 -2.88
CA ASP A 253 0.02 -24.69 -2.91
C ASP A 253 -0.86 -25.18 -1.76
N GLN A 254 -1.14 -24.32 -0.81
CA GLN A 254 -2.00 -24.63 0.31
C GLN A 254 -3.45 -24.30 -0.03
N SER A 255 -4.35 -25.16 0.33
CA SER A 255 -5.75 -25.28 -0.03
C SER A 255 -6.63 -24.00 0.05
N GLN A 256 -6.06 -22.85 0.40
CA GLN A 256 -6.77 -21.56 0.41
C GLN A 256 -5.85 -20.41 -0.03
N PRO A 257 -5.92 -19.98 -1.30
CA PRO A 257 -5.22 -18.78 -1.74
C PRO A 257 -5.76 -17.56 -0.97
N ARG A 258 -4.86 -16.65 -0.54
CA ARG A 258 -5.29 -15.38 0.05
C ARG A 258 -6.19 -14.67 -0.95
N ARG A 259 -7.38 -14.34 -0.53
CA ARG A 259 -8.40 -13.74 -1.39
C ARG A 259 -8.54 -12.26 -1.08
N TRP A 260 -8.83 -11.50 -2.10
CA TRP A 260 -9.26 -10.12 -1.95
C TRP A 260 -10.78 -10.07 -1.83
N LYS A 261 -11.26 -9.30 -0.86
CA LYS A 261 -12.65 -8.89 -0.80
C LYS A 261 -12.71 -7.43 -1.23
N LEU A 262 -13.43 -7.17 -2.29
CA LEU A 262 -13.69 -5.82 -2.78
C LEU A 262 -14.78 -5.20 -1.92
N ILE A 263 -14.50 -4.06 -1.28
CA ILE A 263 -15.43 -3.38 -0.38
C ILE A 263 -16.14 -2.26 -1.11
N ASP A 264 -15.35 -1.36 -1.72
CA ASP A 264 -15.86 -0.20 -2.43
C ASP A 264 -14.83 0.28 -3.46
N THR A 265 -15.31 0.90 -4.54
CA THR A 265 -14.47 1.63 -5.48
C THR A 265 -15.24 2.81 -6.01
N GLN A 266 -14.64 3.98 -5.93
CA GLN A 266 -15.25 5.23 -6.36
C GLN A 266 -14.25 6.11 -7.11
N VAL A 267 -14.78 6.96 -7.99
CA VAL A 267 -14.05 8.08 -8.60
C VAL A 267 -14.45 9.34 -7.84
N LEU A 268 -13.45 10.13 -7.46
CA LEU A 268 -13.70 11.37 -6.73
C LEU A 268 -14.06 12.49 -7.69
N ASP A 269 -15.02 13.32 -7.31
CA ASP A 269 -15.39 14.53 -8.05
C ASP A 269 -14.37 15.65 -7.78
N GLU A 270 -13.30 15.66 -8.58
CA GLU A 270 -12.22 16.65 -8.51
C GLU A 270 -11.98 17.27 -9.90
N PRO A 271 -12.78 18.28 -10.28
CA PRO A 271 -12.82 18.73 -11.66
C PRO A 271 -11.68 19.66 -12.07
N VAL A 272 -10.73 19.99 -11.19
CA VAL A 272 -9.75 21.06 -11.44
C VAL A 272 -8.30 20.63 -11.35
N ALA A 273 -7.97 19.73 -10.43
CA ALA A 273 -6.58 19.49 -10.04
C ALA A 273 -5.73 18.75 -11.09
N SER A 274 -6.35 18.01 -12.01
CA SER A 274 -5.72 17.30 -13.13
C SER A 274 -6.73 17.21 -14.28
N ASP A 275 -6.31 16.68 -15.43
CA ASP A 275 -7.20 16.29 -16.53
C ASP A 275 -7.79 14.88 -16.35
N HIS A 276 -7.38 14.17 -15.29
CA HIS A 276 -7.96 12.91 -14.81
C HIS A 276 -8.68 13.08 -13.48
N LEU A 277 -9.64 12.19 -13.20
CA LEU A 277 -10.26 12.04 -11.88
C LEU A 277 -9.57 10.94 -11.07
N PRO A 278 -9.34 11.16 -9.74
CA PRO A 278 -8.75 10.14 -8.89
C PRO A 278 -9.70 8.96 -8.67
N ILE A 279 -9.18 7.73 -8.69
CA ILE A 279 -9.93 6.53 -8.32
C ILE A 279 -9.42 5.96 -7.00
N VAL A 280 -10.35 5.67 -6.09
CA VAL A 280 -10.07 5.12 -4.75
C VAL A 280 -10.75 3.77 -4.63
N ALA A 281 -9.99 2.77 -4.20
CA ALA A 281 -10.51 1.45 -3.89
C ALA A 281 -10.28 1.10 -2.41
N VAL A 282 -11.30 0.53 -1.78
CA VAL A 282 -11.21 -0.08 -0.45
C VAL A 282 -11.30 -1.59 -0.62
N VAL A 283 -10.26 -2.28 -0.18
CA VAL A 283 -10.14 -3.74 -0.31
C VAL A 283 -9.76 -4.38 1.01
N GLU A 284 -10.16 -5.61 1.23
CA GLU A 284 -9.71 -6.43 2.36
C GLU A 284 -8.92 -7.62 1.80
N LEU A 285 -7.72 -7.84 2.32
CA LEU A 285 -6.95 -9.04 2.09
C LEU A 285 -7.30 -10.04 3.19
N LEU A 286 -7.97 -11.12 2.79
CA LEU A 286 -8.38 -12.20 3.69
C LEU A 286 -7.17 -13.08 4.04
N PRO A 287 -7.13 -13.61 5.27
CA PRO A 287 -6.04 -14.49 5.74
C PRO A 287 -5.90 -15.76 4.92
#